data_45da85019d7d34f4c730180ed3abeba9
#
_entry.id   45da85019d7d34f4c730180ed3abeba9
#
_cell.length_a   1.000
_cell.length_b   1.000
_cell.length_c   1.000
_cell.angle_alpha   90.00
_cell.angle_beta   90.00
_cell.angle_gamma   90.00
#
_symmetry.space_group_name_H-M   'P 1'
#
loop_
_entity.id
_entity.type
_entity.pdbx_description
1 polymer ?
#
loop_
_entity_poly.entity_id
_entity_poly.type
_entity_poly.pdbx_seq_one_letter_code
_entity_poly.pdbx_strand_id
1 'polypeptide(L)'
;AISRLKRVQVVIGHGNFHLAGFDEVINAARTFSAIGKFTKAELSLMEQIFYRDASQYGFLGDKPFRNITDTINRAKVVKIKNSGHYLYKNDSLETFKKIKKDLGDEVILTSGLRGVAKQFLLFLDKANRNNGNLSLASRSLAPPGYSFHSAGDFDVGQIDLGGKNFSELFTRTE
;
A
#
# COMPACT_ATOMS: atom_id res chain seq x y z
N ALA A 1 -0.50 4.70 -16.23
CA ALA A 1 -0.16 4.95 -14.81
C ALA A 1 0.64 3.79 -14.20
N ILE A 2 0.19 2.53 -14.28
CA ILE A 2 0.82 1.35 -13.65
C ILE A 2 2.31 1.25 -13.97
N SER A 3 2.67 1.31 -15.26
CA SER A 3 4.07 1.20 -15.71
C SER A 3 4.96 2.30 -15.13
N ARG A 4 4.44 3.53 -15.01
CA ARG A 4 5.18 4.65 -14.39
C ARG A 4 5.33 4.46 -12.89
N LEU A 5 4.28 4.05 -12.18
CA LEU A 5 4.35 3.74 -10.75
C LEU A 5 5.37 2.63 -10.47
N LYS A 6 5.41 1.58 -11.30
CA LYS A 6 6.44 0.52 -11.20
C LYS A 6 7.86 1.08 -11.39
N ARG A 7 8.06 1.97 -12.37
CA ARG A 7 9.37 2.61 -12.57
C ARG A 7 9.75 3.54 -11.43
N VAL A 8 8.80 4.31 -10.89
CA VAL A 8 9.04 5.11 -9.67
C VAL A 8 9.50 4.20 -8.54
N GLN A 9 8.81 3.10 -8.28
CA GLN A 9 9.16 2.14 -7.24
C GLN A 9 10.60 1.63 -7.37
N VAL A 10 11.07 1.37 -8.60
CA VAL A 10 12.45 0.95 -8.85
C VAL A 10 13.43 2.10 -8.57
N VAL A 11 13.15 3.30 -9.08
CA VAL A 11 14.06 4.46 -9.00
C VAL A 11 14.24 4.97 -7.58
N ILE A 12 13.15 5.12 -6.82
CA ILE A 12 13.23 5.62 -5.43
C ILE A 12 13.46 4.50 -4.41
N GLY A 13 13.40 3.25 -4.85
CA GLY A 13 13.54 2.04 -4.02
C GLY A 13 12.22 1.56 -3.42
N HIS A 14 12.08 0.25 -3.33
CA HIS A 14 10.85 -0.41 -2.86
C HIS A 14 10.41 0.06 -1.47
N GLY A 15 11.35 0.18 -0.52
CA GLY A 15 11.05 0.65 0.84
C GLY A 15 10.52 2.09 0.85
N ASN A 16 11.18 3.01 0.16
CA ASN A 16 10.74 4.40 0.08
C ASN A 16 9.37 4.53 -0.59
N PHE A 17 9.11 3.70 -1.62
CA PHE A 17 7.83 3.70 -2.33
C PHE A 17 6.65 3.31 -1.43
N HIS A 18 6.87 2.48 -0.39
CA HIS A 18 5.82 2.18 0.60
C HIS A 18 5.31 3.44 1.31
N LEU A 19 6.17 4.44 1.52
CA LEU A 19 5.83 5.68 2.23
C LEU A 19 5.53 6.85 1.29
N ALA A 20 5.72 6.66 -0.02
CA ALA A 20 5.64 7.75 -0.98
C ALA A 20 4.23 8.33 -1.11
N GLY A 21 4.14 9.66 -1.04
CA GLY A 21 2.95 10.42 -1.35
C GLY A 21 2.76 10.64 -2.85
N PHE A 22 1.60 11.18 -3.23
CA PHE A 22 1.25 11.43 -4.63
C PHE A 22 2.21 12.45 -5.28
N ASP A 23 2.44 13.58 -4.62
CA ASP A 23 3.32 14.64 -5.15
C ASP A 23 4.78 14.17 -5.28
N GLU A 24 5.25 13.35 -4.34
CA GLU A 24 6.59 12.76 -4.40
C GLU A 24 6.78 11.91 -5.66
N VAL A 25 5.78 11.11 -5.99
CA VAL A 25 5.77 10.26 -7.21
C VAL A 25 5.73 11.11 -8.48
N ILE A 26 4.91 12.16 -8.51
CA ILE A 26 4.83 13.09 -9.63
C ILE A 26 6.17 13.82 -9.83
N ASN A 27 6.78 14.27 -8.75
CA ASN A 27 8.08 14.95 -8.80
C ASN A 27 9.19 14.00 -9.23
N ALA A 28 9.22 12.77 -8.74
CA ALA A 28 10.17 11.75 -9.22
C ALA A 28 10.02 11.51 -10.73
N ALA A 29 8.78 11.41 -11.22
CA ALA A 29 8.52 11.22 -12.65
C ALA A 29 8.90 12.43 -13.53
N ARG A 30 8.93 13.63 -12.96
CA ARG A 30 9.43 14.85 -13.65
C ARG A 30 10.95 14.91 -13.65
N THR A 31 11.59 14.46 -12.57
CA THR A 31 13.04 14.56 -12.37
C THR A 31 13.80 13.46 -13.10
N PHE A 32 13.29 12.23 -13.07
CA PHE A 32 13.99 11.08 -13.62
C PHE A 32 13.41 10.68 -14.99
N SER A 33 14.17 10.91 -16.06
CA SER A 33 13.76 10.59 -17.44
C SER A 33 13.39 9.11 -17.63
N ALA A 34 14.06 8.20 -16.91
CA ALA A 34 13.76 6.77 -16.93
C ALA A 34 12.33 6.42 -16.50
N ILE A 35 11.67 7.28 -15.72
CA ILE A 35 10.27 7.08 -15.31
C ILE A 35 9.32 7.58 -16.42
N GLY A 36 9.59 8.77 -16.93
CA GLY A 36 8.73 9.51 -17.84
C GLY A 36 7.56 10.18 -17.13
N LYS A 37 7.21 11.38 -17.57
CA LYS A 37 6.15 12.20 -16.97
C LYS A 37 4.79 11.50 -17.07
N PHE A 38 3.99 11.56 -16.02
CA PHE A 38 2.58 11.18 -16.10
C PHE A 38 1.83 12.06 -17.09
N THR A 39 0.98 11.46 -17.91
CA THR A 39 0.10 12.19 -18.82
C THR A 39 -1.06 12.82 -18.06
N LYS A 40 -1.69 13.84 -18.64
CA LYS A 40 -2.91 14.45 -18.07
C LYS A 40 -4.01 13.40 -17.86
N ALA A 41 -4.19 12.48 -18.80
CA ALA A 41 -5.18 11.41 -18.68
C ALA A 41 -4.89 10.45 -17.52
N GLU A 42 -3.62 10.10 -17.29
CA GLU A 42 -3.25 9.25 -16.16
C GLU A 42 -3.48 9.94 -14.82
N LEU A 43 -3.13 11.21 -14.71
CA LEU A 43 -3.38 12.00 -13.49
C LEU A 43 -4.88 12.15 -13.23
N SER A 44 -5.64 12.53 -14.25
CA SER A 44 -7.11 12.64 -14.14
C SER A 44 -7.77 11.32 -13.73
N LEU A 45 -7.32 10.19 -14.29
CA LEU A 45 -7.82 8.87 -13.88
C LEU A 45 -7.53 8.58 -12.40
N MET A 46 -6.31 8.86 -11.92
CA MET A 46 -5.93 8.64 -10.54
C MET A 46 -6.75 9.53 -9.59
N GLU A 47 -6.93 10.81 -9.92
CA GLU A 47 -7.77 11.74 -9.17
C GLU A 47 -9.22 11.28 -9.13
N GLN A 48 -9.79 10.87 -10.27
CA GLN A 48 -11.16 10.36 -10.34
C GLN A 48 -11.35 9.13 -9.46
N ILE A 49 -10.43 8.16 -9.49
CA ILE A 49 -10.49 6.96 -8.65
C ILE A 49 -10.38 7.34 -7.16
N PHE A 50 -9.52 8.30 -6.82
CA PHE A 50 -9.31 8.71 -5.44
C PHE A 50 -10.53 9.43 -4.86
N TYR A 51 -11.12 10.38 -5.60
CA TYR A 51 -12.22 11.22 -5.10
C TYR A 51 -13.60 10.63 -5.34
N ARG A 52 -13.73 9.61 -6.19
CA ARG A 52 -15.00 8.92 -6.36
C ARG A 52 -15.42 8.24 -5.06
N ASP A 53 -16.72 8.30 -4.76
CA ASP A 53 -17.30 7.52 -3.67
C ASP A 53 -17.15 6.01 -3.95
N ALA A 54 -16.38 5.33 -3.11
CA ALA A 54 -16.07 3.92 -3.29
C ALA A 54 -17.28 2.99 -3.10
N SER A 55 -18.36 3.47 -2.47
CA SER A 55 -19.62 2.74 -2.37
C SER A 55 -20.21 2.40 -3.74
N GLN A 56 -19.94 3.23 -4.76
CA GLN A 56 -20.39 3.01 -6.14
C GLN A 56 -19.80 1.74 -6.78
N TYR A 57 -18.69 1.21 -6.24
CA TYR A 57 -18.15 -0.09 -6.64
C TYR A 57 -18.08 -1.10 -5.49
N GLY A 58 -18.95 -0.89 -4.48
CA GLY A 58 -19.22 -1.89 -3.44
C GLY A 58 -18.23 -1.88 -2.27
N PHE A 59 -17.40 -0.83 -2.11
CA PHE A 59 -16.51 -0.69 -0.96
C PHE A 59 -17.14 0.25 0.09
N LEU A 60 -17.41 -0.27 1.28
CA LEU A 60 -18.10 0.42 2.37
C LEU A 60 -17.16 0.67 3.57
N GLY A 61 -15.95 1.11 3.34
CA GLY A 61 -14.99 1.42 4.40
C GLY A 61 -14.81 2.92 4.62
N ASP A 62 -14.24 3.28 5.77
CA ASP A 62 -13.80 4.66 6.03
C ASP A 62 -12.60 5.03 5.17
N LYS A 63 -12.40 6.34 4.98
CA LYS A 63 -11.33 6.90 4.16
C LYS A 63 -10.31 7.64 5.02
N PRO A 64 -9.25 6.95 5.52
CA PRO A 64 -8.21 7.56 6.34
C PRO A 64 -7.48 8.73 5.65
N PHE A 65 -7.13 8.58 4.37
CA PHE A 65 -6.54 9.65 3.56
C PHE A 65 -7.64 10.36 2.77
N ARG A 66 -8.00 11.58 3.19
CA ARG A 66 -9.08 12.37 2.60
C ARG A 66 -8.65 13.15 1.38
N ASN A 67 -7.36 13.52 1.31
CA ASN A 67 -6.76 14.22 0.19
C ASN A 67 -5.75 13.31 -0.52
N ILE A 68 -5.68 13.38 -1.83
CA ILE A 68 -4.72 12.61 -2.62
C ILE A 68 -3.27 12.96 -2.24
N THR A 69 -3.05 14.15 -1.70
CA THR A 69 -1.76 14.66 -1.23
C THR A 69 -1.45 14.31 0.23
N ASP A 70 -2.35 13.61 0.93
CA ASP A 70 -2.08 13.15 2.29
C ASP A 70 -0.87 12.19 2.30
N THR A 71 -0.02 12.33 3.32
CA THR A 71 1.26 11.61 3.41
C THR A 71 1.47 10.96 4.76
N ILE A 72 2.29 9.91 4.78
CA ILE A 72 2.79 9.29 6.00
C ILE A 72 3.89 10.17 6.60
N ASN A 73 3.76 10.52 7.88
CA ASN A 73 4.81 11.27 8.58
C ASN A 73 6.03 10.37 8.84
N ARG A 74 7.08 10.54 8.02
CA ARG A 74 8.30 9.73 8.07
C ARG A 74 9.08 9.85 9.39
N ALA A 75 8.93 10.95 10.14
CA ALA A 75 9.56 11.09 11.45
C ALA A 75 8.98 10.13 12.50
N LYS A 76 7.73 9.70 12.29
CA LYS A 76 7.01 8.79 13.19
C LYS A 76 7.13 7.31 12.82
N VAL A 77 7.88 6.95 11.78
CA VAL A 77 7.98 5.57 11.32
C VAL A 77 9.32 4.93 11.67
N VAL A 78 9.32 3.61 11.71
CA VAL A 78 10.50 2.77 11.87
C VAL A 78 10.47 1.64 10.84
N LYS A 79 11.61 1.34 10.24
CA LYS A 79 11.78 0.20 9.34
C LYS A 79 11.92 -1.08 10.15
N ILE A 80 11.11 -2.07 9.83
CA ILE A 80 11.21 -3.38 10.47
C ILE A 80 12.26 -4.22 9.73
N LYS A 81 13.24 -4.68 10.51
CA LYS A 81 14.38 -5.45 9.98
C LYS A 81 13.88 -6.67 9.20
N ASN A 82 14.50 -6.94 8.06
CA ASN A 82 14.25 -8.07 7.17
C ASN A 82 12.83 -8.17 6.57
N SER A 83 11.93 -7.21 6.82
CA SER A 83 10.57 -7.23 6.25
C SER A 83 10.42 -6.41 4.97
N GLY A 84 11.26 -5.39 4.77
CA GLY A 84 11.08 -4.38 3.72
C GLY A 84 9.98 -3.34 4.04
N HIS A 85 9.29 -3.47 5.17
CA HIS A 85 8.15 -2.66 5.58
C HIS A 85 8.48 -1.71 6.73
N TYR A 86 7.56 -0.77 6.95
CA TYR A 86 7.62 0.22 8.03
C TYR A 86 6.38 0.13 8.90
N LEU A 87 6.53 0.45 10.19
CA LEU A 87 5.43 0.64 11.14
C LEU A 87 5.53 2.03 11.79
N TYR A 88 4.44 2.53 12.33
CA TYR A 88 4.53 3.68 13.25
C TYR A 88 5.22 3.26 14.53
N LYS A 89 6.04 4.17 15.10
CA LYS A 89 6.86 3.93 16.31
C LYS A 89 6.05 3.65 17.57
N ASN A 90 4.77 4.05 17.58
CA ASN A 90 3.88 3.90 18.73
C ASN A 90 3.13 2.55 18.64
N ASP A 91 1.80 2.61 18.59
CA ASP A 91 0.90 1.47 18.76
C ASP A 91 1.18 0.30 17.80
N SER A 92 1.44 0.59 16.52
CA SER A 92 1.70 -0.48 15.54
C SER A 92 2.97 -1.27 15.87
N LEU A 93 4.06 -0.58 16.23
CA LEU A 93 5.32 -1.23 16.59
C LEU A 93 5.18 -2.03 17.88
N GLU A 94 4.55 -1.46 18.90
CA GLU A 94 4.37 -2.15 20.20
C GLU A 94 3.45 -3.36 20.07
N THR A 95 2.37 -3.24 19.28
CA THR A 95 1.49 -4.38 18.97
C THR A 95 2.26 -5.48 18.24
N PHE A 96 3.06 -5.13 17.22
CA PHE A 96 3.87 -6.12 16.51
C PHE A 96 4.88 -6.81 17.40
N LYS A 97 5.57 -6.07 18.29
CA LYS A 97 6.50 -6.65 19.28
C LYS A 97 5.79 -7.61 20.23
N LYS A 98 4.58 -7.23 20.68
CA LYS A 98 3.77 -8.08 21.56
C LYS A 98 3.39 -9.38 20.86
N ILE A 99 2.90 -9.31 19.63
CA ILE A 99 2.57 -10.49 18.81
C ILE A 99 3.79 -11.41 18.69
N LYS A 100 4.97 -10.86 18.36
CA LYS A 100 6.20 -11.64 18.26
C LYS A 100 6.62 -12.27 19.60
N LYS A 101 6.42 -11.55 20.70
CA LYS A 101 6.72 -12.08 22.04
C LYS A 101 5.81 -13.26 22.41
N ASP A 102 4.53 -13.17 22.03
CA ASP A 102 3.51 -14.15 22.39
C ASP A 102 3.54 -15.39 21.48
N LEU A 103 3.83 -15.21 20.19
CA LEU A 103 3.77 -16.26 19.16
C LEU A 103 5.15 -16.72 18.63
N GLY A 104 6.24 -16.04 19.02
CA GLY A 104 7.58 -16.44 18.64
C GLY A 104 8.12 -15.80 17.37
N ASP A 105 9.32 -16.26 16.98
CA ASP A 105 10.07 -15.67 15.85
C ASP A 105 9.55 -16.08 14.47
N GLU A 106 8.68 -17.05 14.41
CA GLU A 106 8.03 -17.49 13.17
C GLU A 106 7.10 -16.43 12.58
N VAL A 107 6.61 -15.50 13.42
CA VAL A 107 5.78 -14.38 12.97
C VAL A 107 6.63 -13.36 12.24
N ILE A 108 6.23 -13.05 11.01
CA ILE A 108 6.85 -12.01 10.17
C ILE A 108 5.86 -10.92 9.81
N LEU A 109 6.38 -9.72 9.57
CA LEU A 109 5.59 -8.62 9.01
C LEU A 109 5.50 -8.80 7.49
N THR A 110 4.29 -9.06 6.98
CA THR A 110 4.03 -9.26 5.54
C THR A 110 3.55 -8.02 4.84
N SER A 111 2.93 -7.08 5.57
CA SER A 111 2.58 -5.75 5.07
C SER A 111 2.58 -4.76 6.23
N GLY A 112 3.13 -3.59 6.01
CA GLY A 112 3.13 -2.49 6.97
C GLY A 112 2.52 -1.23 6.37
N LEU A 113 3.02 -0.06 6.79
CA LEU A 113 2.55 1.23 6.30
C LEU A 113 2.55 1.32 4.78
N ARG A 114 1.49 1.93 4.26
CA ARG A 114 1.26 2.03 2.83
C ARG A 114 0.72 3.40 2.46
N GLY A 115 1.57 4.21 1.82
CA GLY A 115 1.20 5.51 1.28
C GLY A 115 0.31 5.40 0.04
N VAL A 116 -0.23 6.53 -0.37
CA VAL A 116 -1.19 6.63 -1.47
C VAL A 116 -0.62 6.10 -2.80
N ALA A 117 0.65 6.33 -3.07
CA ALA A 117 1.30 5.87 -4.31
C ALA A 117 1.34 4.35 -4.41
N LYS A 118 1.71 3.66 -3.32
CA LYS A 118 1.71 2.20 -3.28
C LYS A 118 0.30 1.64 -3.39
N GLN A 119 -0.69 2.28 -2.74
CA GLN A 119 -2.08 1.85 -2.83
C GLN A 119 -2.62 2.00 -4.27
N PHE A 120 -2.28 3.09 -4.97
CA PHE A 120 -2.60 3.22 -6.39
C PHE A 120 -2.01 2.10 -7.23
N LEU A 121 -0.72 1.79 -7.05
CA LEU A 121 -0.08 0.72 -7.81
C LEU A 121 -0.81 -0.61 -7.62
N LEU A 122 -1.10 -0.98 -6.38
CA LEU A 122 -1.78 -2.24 -6.06
C LEU A 122 -3.20 -2.28 -6.64
N PHE A 123 -3.98 -1.22 -6.43
CA PHE A 123 -5.37 -1.16 -6.85
C PHE A 123 -5.51 -1.14 -8.37
N LEU A 124 -4.72 -0.32 -9.06
CA LEU A 124 -4.73 -0.26 -10.51
C LEU A 124 -4.24 -1.57 -11.15
N ASP A 125 -3.20 -2.21 -10.59
CA ASP A 125 -2.73 -3.51 -11.08
C ASP A 125 -3.80 -4.59 -10.89
N LYS A 126 -4.50 -4.59 -9.75
CA LYS A 126 -5.64 -5.48 -9.49
C LYS A 126 -6.80 -5.22 -10.45
N ALA A 127 -7.17 -3.96 -10.65
CA ALA A 127 -8.21 -3.59 -11.60
C ALA A 127 -7.85 -4.01 -13.02
N ASN A 128 -6.61 -3.79 -13.44
CA ASN A 128 -6.12 -4.21 -14.76
C ASN A 128 -6.23 -5.72 -14.99
N ARG A 129 -5.89 -6.54 -13.98
CA ARG A 129 -6.08 -8.00 -14.03
C ARG A 129 -7.55 -8.43 -14.07
N ASN A 130 -8.45 -7.56 -13.68
CA ASN A 130 -9.90 -7.76 -13.76
C ASN A 130 -10.52 -6.93 -14.92
N ASN A 131 -9.80 -6.75 -16.03
CA ASN A 131 -10.27 -6.04 -17.23
C ASN A 131 -10.78 -4.62 -16.94
N GLY A 132 -10.15 -3.91 -16.01
CA GLY A 132 -10.53 -2.56 -15.61
C GLY A 132 -11.70 -2.48 -14.61
N ASN A 133 -12.20 -3.61 -14.11
CA ASN A 133 -13.34 -3.67 -13.22
C ASN A 133 -12.94 -3.28 -11.78
N LEU A 134 -13.30 -2.06 -11.37
CA LEU A 134 -12.99 -1.52 -10.04
C LEU A 134 -13.76 -2.24 -8.93
N SER A 135 -14.99 -2.71 -9.20
CA SER A 135 -15.79 -3.46 -8.23
C SER A 135 -15.15 -4.80 -7.89
N LEU A 136 -14.62 -5.52 -8.89
CA LEU A 136 -13.88 -6.75 -8.66
C LEU A 136 -12.56 -6.50 -7.92
N ALA A 137 -11.87 -5.39 -8.22
CA ALA A 137 -10.65 -5.01 -7.49
C ALA A 137 -10.95 -4.72 -6.01
N SER A 138 -12.04 -4.01 -5.73
CA SER A 138 -12.45 -3.58 -4.38
C SER A 138 -12.86 -4.73 -3.46
N ARG A 139 -13.21 -5.90 -3.99
CA ARG A 139 -13.57 -7.09 -3.17
C ARG A 139 -12.44 -7.58 -2.28
N SER A 140 -11.20 -7.37 -2.67
CA SER A 140 -10.03 -7.88 -1.95
C SER A 140 -8.95 -6.84 -1.70
N LEU A 141 -9.16 -5.60 -2.13
CA LEU A 141 -8.17 -4.54 -1.97
C LEU A 141 -8.87 -3.18 -1.83
N ALA A 142 -8.60 -2.49 -0.73
CA ALA A 142 -9.15 -1.16 -0.50
C ALA A 142 -8.74 -0.17 -1.61
N PRO A 143 -9.66 0.66 -2.13
CA PRO A 143 -9.33 1.72 -3.07
C PRO A 143 -8.31 2.71 -2.49
N PRO A 144 -7.60 3.49 -3.36
CA PRO A 144 -6.69 4.53 -2.89
C PRO A 144 -7.38 5.52 -1.95
N GLY A 145 -6.73 5.78 -0.82
CA GLY A 145 -7.28 6.60 0.27
C GLY A 145 -8.04 5.82 1.34
N TYR A 146 -8.55 4.63 1.04
CA TYR A 146 -9.37 3.82 1.96
C TYR A 146 -8.59 2.74 2.71
N SER A 147 -7.30 2.57 2.44
CA SER A 147 -6.48 1.56 3.13
C SER A 147 -6.04 2.03 4.51
N PHE A 148 -6.41 1.30 5.55
CA PHE A 148 -5.96 1.56 6.92
C PHE A 148 -4.47 1.29 7.15
N HIS A 149 -3.77 0.66 6.23
CA HIS A 149 -2.30 0.64 6.23
C HIS A 149 -1.68 2.04 6.15
N SER A 150 -2.43 3.06 5.73
CA SER A 150 -1.97 4.46 5.82
C SER A 150 -2.09 5.03 7.23
N ALA A 151 -2.98 4.48 8.05
CA ALA A 151 -3.26 4.89 9.41
C ALA A 151 -2.48 4.08 10.48
N GLY A 152 -1.86 2.95 10.08
CA GLY A 152 -1.03 2.17 10.98
C GLY A 152 -1.35 0.67 11.06
N ASP A 153 -2.38 0.21 10.37
CA ASP A 153 -2.66 -1.23 10.28
C ASP A 153 -1.51 -1.96 9.59
N PHE A 154 -1.36 -3.22 9.93
CA PHE A 154 -0.34 -4.07 9.34
C PHE A 154 -0.82 -5.53 9.29
N ASP A 155 -0.24 -6.29 8.38
CA ASP A 155 -0.47 -7.72 8.24
C ASP A 155 0.75 -8.49 8.75
N VAL A 156 0.49 -9.59 9.43
CA VAL A 156 1.50 -10.56 9.83
C VAL A 156 1.28 -11.87 9.08
N GLY A 157 2.33 -12.65 9.03
CA GLY A 157 2.31 -13.97 8.44
C GLY A 157 3.30 -14.87 9.15
N GLN A 158 3.38 -16.11 8.72
CA GLN A 158 4.35 -17.08 9.20
C GLN A 158 5.53 -17.18 8.22
N ILE A 159 6.72 -17.30 8.77
CA ILE A 159 7.93 -17.59 8.00
C ILE A 159 7.71 -18.92 7.23
N ASP A 160 8.32 -19.06 6.06
CA ASP A 160 8.22 -20.24 5.20
C ASP A 160 6.89 -20.47 4.45
N LEU A 161 5.81 -19.76 4.79
CA LEU A 161 4.56 -19.80 4.03
C LEU A 161 4.63 -19.02 2.71
N GLY A 162 5.55 -18.06 2.57
CA GLY A 162 5.70 -17.23 1.37
C GLY A 162 4.37 -16.62 0.93
N GLY A 163 4.00 -16.81 -0.34
CA GLY A 163 2.74 -16.31 -0.90
C GLY A 163 1.47 -16.89 -0.27
N LYS A 164 1.56 -18.02 0.44
CA LYS A 164 0.43 -18.64 1.14
C LYS A 164 -0.06 -17.81 2.32
N ASN A 165 0.78 -16.91 2.86
CA ASN A 165 0.37 -15.93 3.88
C ASN A 165 -0.80 -15.03 3.44
N PHE A 166 -1.08 -14.95 2.14
CA PHE A 166 -2.18 -14.16 1.57
C PHE A 166 -3.36 -15.03 1.08
N SER A 167 -3.47 -16.25 1.58
CA SER A 167 -4.50 -17.20 1.22
C SER A 167 -5.18 -17.78 2.47
N GLU A 168 -6.30 -18.51 2.28
CA GLU A 168 -6.99 -19.23 3.35
C GLU A 168 -6.09 -20.24 4.08
N LEU A 169 -4.98 -20.66 3.48
CA LEU A 169 -4.04 -21.58 4.13
C LEU A 169 -3.37 -20.98 5.37
N PHE A 170 -3.26 -19.65 5.45
CA PHE A 170 -2.75 -18.98 6.64
C PHE A 170 -3.65 -19.21 7.87
N THR A 171 -4.96 -19.28 7.68
CA THR A 171 -5.92 -19.51 8.78
C THR A 171 -5.87 -20.92 9.36
N ARG A 172 -5.12 -21.82 8.74
CA ARG A 172 -4.95 -23.22 9.17
C ARG A 172 -3.60 -23.47 9.83
N THR A 173 -2.81 -22.44 10.05
CA THR A 173 -1.57 -22.52 10.84
C THR A 173 -1.92 -22.43 12.33
N GLU A 174 -1.30 -23.25 13.16
CA GLU A 174 -1.47 -23.25 14.61
C GLU A 174 -0.74 -22.07 15.25
#